data_ee188b17695de0ad390eb708fc8c3139
#
_entry.id   ee188b17695de0ad390eb708fc8c3139
#
_cell.length_a   1.000
_cell.length_b   1.000
_cell.length_c   1.000
_cell.angle_alpha   90.00
_cell.angle_beta   90.00
_cell.angle_gamma   90.00
#
_symmetry.space_group_name_H-M   'P 1'
#
loop_
_entity.id
_entity.type
_entity.pdbx_description
1 polymer ?
#
loop_
_entity_poly.entity_id
_entity_poly.type
_entity_poly.pdbx_seq_one_letter_code
_entity_poly.pdbx_strand_id
1 'polypeptide(L)'
;MTEEQVLNNINGYQLDDKQREVVTSNDKYLLVSAGAGSGKTLTIIGKIRYLIEIKKLKEDEIICISFTNEATNNLKSKLKENYGYNVPCYTFHKLGLEILKNDNYKITEQDLLKYTISEYFKGLININSKNKKRILTYLKIRHNNKNYEKKYKNIQEYDLNRIKILIEKFINLIKSNDYNETNIISFIKQEQKKQSKALLIVILYIYKTYQQELRSKKEIDFSDMISLATKKVNEKGYPKKIKYIIIDEFQDTSLVRFNLIKAMLKKTNANLLVVGDDFQSIYRFTGCDLSLFVNFTDIFPNSKILKIENTYRNSQELIDVAGSFIMKNTHQIKKNLKSSKHINKPIEIIYYKDINKTFTKLIEHIYDKTKESILVLGRNNFDINLVTNNSKFTIEGNKIIYKKNSNINIKYLTVHRSKGLEESNVIIINLTNKKTGFPNKITDDKILKYVTCKEDDYPLAEERRLMYVALTRTKNKTYLLTPEKNESEFIKEIKKNHKKAIKIVKSKAKQKHF
;
A
#
# COMPACT_ATOMS: atom_id res chain seq x y z
N MET A 1 34.10 13.75 -14.48
CA MET A 1 33.27 12.67 -15.07
C MET A 1 32.36 13.31 -16.10
N THR A 2 32.18 12.71 -17.27
CA THR A 2 31.24 13.19 -18.29
C THR A 2 29.84 12.71 -18.05
N GLU A 3 28.84 13.38 -18.63
CA GLU A 3 27.43 12.96 -18.54
C GLU A 3 27.25 11.52 -19.05
N GLU A 4 27.85 11.18 -20.18
CA GLU A 4 27.82 9.85 -20.78
C GLU A 4 28.41 8.77 -19.85
N GLN A 5 29.48 9.05 -19.15
CA GLN A 5 30.08 8.14 -18.17
C GLN A 5 29.12 7.89 -16.98
N VAL A 6 28.36 8.91 -16.57
CA VAL A 6 27.36 8.75 -15.52
C VAL A 6 26.22 7.85 -15.99
N LEU A 7 25.67 8.10 -17.19
CA LEU A 7 24.49 7.41 -17.70
C LEU A 7 24.75 5.95 -18.09
N ASN A 8 25.99 5.63 -18.51
CA ASN A 8 26.35 4.29 -18.98
C ASN A 8 26.66 3.30 -17.86
N ASN A 9 26.86 3.75 -16.63
CA ASN A 9 27.18 2.86 -15.51
C ASN A 9 26.56 3.30 -14.21
N ILE A 10 25.34 2.85 -13.95
CA ILE A 10 24.70 2.99 -12.65
C ILE A 10 24.64 1.62 -11.97
N ASN A 11 25.45 1.41 -10.95
CA ASN A 11 25.58 0.12 -10.23
C ASN A 11 25.86 -1.07 -11.18
N GLY A 12 26.68 -0.85 -12.21
CA GLY A 12 27.00 -1.89 -13.21
C GLY A 12 25.96 -2.03 -14.33
N TYR A 13 24.90 -1.23 -14.34
CA TYR A 13 23.86 -1.25 -15.36
C TYR A 13 23.86 0.03 -16.19
N GLN A 14 23.60 -0.13 -17.48
CA GLN A 14 23.34 0.99 -18.39
C GLN A 14 21.87 1.39 -18.29
N LEU A 15 21.61 2.69 -18.21
CA LEU A 15 20.24 3.22 -18.24
C LEU A 15 19.67 3.14 -19.66
N ASP A 16 18.40 2.78 -19.78
CA ASP A 16 17.67 2.89 -21.03
C ASP A 16 17.32 4.36 -21.38
N ASP A 17 16.89 4.63 -22.62
CA ASP A 17 16.63 5.98 -23.10
C ASP A 17 15.61 6.75 -22.23
N LYS A 18 14.57 6.05 -21.72
CA LYS A 18 13.57 6.68 -20.86
C LYS A 18 14.10 6.98 -19.47
N GLN A 19 14.92 6.10 -18.92
CA GLN A 19 15.62 6.35 -17.66
C GLN A 19 16.61 7.50 -17.81
N ARG A 20 17.36 7.57 -18.95
CA ARG A 20 18.26 8.69 -19.26
C ARG A 20 17.51 10.01 -19.35
N GLU A 21 16.35 10.05 -20.04
CA GLU A 21 15.50 11.24 -20.11
C GLU A 21 15.10 11.75 -18.70
N VAL A 22 14.76 10.85 -17.79
CA VAL A 22 14.45 11.19 -16.38
C VAL A 22 15.68 11.76 -15.67
N VAL A 23 16.83 11.09 -15.81
CA VAL A 23 18.07 11.46 -15.10
C VAL A 23 18.56 12.84 -15.53
N THR A 24 18.52 13.16 -16.82
CA THR A 24 19.00 14.43 -17.37
C THR A 24 18.00 15.58 -17.30
N SER A 25 16.69 15.29 -17.07
CA SER A 25 15.65 16.32 -16.98
C SER A 25 15.99 17.40 -15.94
N ASN A 26 15.76 18.65 -16.30
CA ASN A 26 15.92 19.83 -15.42
C ASN A 26 14.57 20.45 -15.02
N ASP A 27 13.47 19.75 -15.26
CA ASP A 27 12.13 20.23 -14.94
C ASP A 27 11.99 20.50 -13.43
N LYS A 28 11.30 21.61 -13.09
CA LYS A 28 11.09 22.03 -11.70
C LYS A 28 10.29 21.01 -10.90
N TYR A 29 9.26 20.46 -11.54
CA TYR A 29 8.38 19.43 -10.99
C TYR A 29 8.29 18.29 -11.99
N LEU A 30 8.82 17.14 -11.62
CA LEU A 30 8.88 15.96 -12.49
C LEU A 30 8.17 14.78 -11.82
N LEU A 31 7.15 14.23 -12.48
CA LEU A 31 6.55 12.95 -12.11
C LEU A 31 7.06 11.87 -13.05
N VAL A 32 7.51 10.77 -12.48
CA VAL A 32 7.91 9.56 -13.20
C VAL A 32 6.94 8.44 -12.91
N SER A 33 6.13 8.10 -13.91
CA SER A 33 5.24 6.94 -13.86
C SER A 33 5.97 5.71 -14.39
N ALA A 34 6.27 4.76 -13.50
CA ALA A 34 7.15 3.64 -13.79
C ALA A 34 6.52 2.30 -13.39
N GLY A 35 6.44 1.37 -14.32
CA GLY A 35 5.82 0.06 -14.11
C GLY A 35 6.54 -0.84 -13.08
N ALA A 36 5.92 -1.98 -12.74
CA ALA A 36 6.55 -2.99 -11.90
C ALA A 36 7.84 -3.51 -12.55
N GLY A 37 8.95 -3.54 -11.79
CA GLY A 37 10.23 -4.05 -12.29
C GLY A 37 10.94 -3.17 -13.31
N SER A 38 10.57 -1.89 -13.43
CA SER A 38 11.14 -0.95 -14.42
C SER A 38 12.46 -0.28 -13.99
N GLY A 39 13.03 -0.65 -12.87
CA GLY A 39 14.29 -0.04 -12.41
C GLY A 39 14.12 1.32 -11.74
N LYS A 40 12.97 1.63 -11.10
CA LYS A 40 12.71 2.89 -10.36
C LYS A 40 13.89 3.30 -9.48
N THR A 41 14.36 2.42 -8.61
CA THR A 41 15.48 2.70 -7.69
C THR A 41 16.79 2.99 -8.45
N LEU A 42 17.05 2.28 -9.55
CA LEU A 42 18.22 2.53 -10.40
C LEU A 42 18.17 3.93 -11.01
N THR A 43 17.00 4.35 -11.49
CA THR A 43 16.79 5.70 -12.04
C THR A 43 16.95 6.79 -10.98
N ILE A 44 16.48 6.56 -9.75
CA ILE A 44 16.69 7.49 -8.61
C ILE A 44 18.18 7.63 -8.30
N ILE A 45 18.92 6.51 -8.23
CA ILE A 45 20.37 6.53 -8.01
C ILE A 45 21.08 7.27 -9.15
N GLY A 46 20.70 7.01 -10.40
CA GLY A 46 21.22 7.73 -11.57
C GLY A 46 20.98 9.24 -11.47
N LYS A 47 19.77 9.66 -11.07
CA LYS A 47 19.46 11.07 -10.87
C LYS A 47 20.33 11.71 -9.79
N ILE A 48 20.48 11.07 -8.64
CA ILE A 48 21.31 11.58 -7.54
C ILE A 48 22.77 11.74 -8.01
N ARG A 49 23.30 10.71 -8.66
CA ARG A 49 24.66 10.76 -9.21
C ARG A 49 24.83 11.88 -10.23
N TYR A 50 23.87 12.07 -11.13
CA TYR A 50 23.86 13.17 -12.10
C TYR A 50 23.84 14.54 -11.41
N LEU A 51 23.02 14.72 -10.36
CA LEU A 51 22.96 15.95 -9.59
C LEU A 51 24.30 16.28 -8.91
N ILE A 52 24.98 15.29 -8.36
CA ILE A 52 26.26 15.46 -7.67
C ILE A 52 27.41 15.67 -8.68
N GLU A 53 27.55 14.74 -9.62
CA GLU A 53 28.71 14.70 -10.52
C GLU A 53 28.67 15.75 -11.64
N ILE A 54 27.49 16.00 -12.20
CA ILE A 54 27.32 16.90 -13.35
C ILE A 54 26.82 18.27 -12.91
N LYS A 55 25.76 18.33 -12.09
CA LYS A 55 25.19 19.60 -11.62
C LYS A 55 25.92 20.18 -10.42
N LYS A 56 26.89 19.47 -9.86
CA LYS A 56 27.76 19.90 -8.74
C LYS A 56 26.97 20.30 -7.48
N LEU A 57 25.84 19.65 -7.23
CA LEU A 57 25.10 19.80 -5.98
C LEU A 57 25.86 19.08 -4.86
N LYS A 58 25.82 19.66 -3.65
CA LYS A 58 26.30 18.99 -2.45
C LYS A 58 25.31 17.92 -2.02
N GLU A 59 25.79 16.86 -1.39
CA GLU A 59 24.96 15.73 -0.93
C GLU A 59 23.84 16.17 0.03
N ASP A 60 24.13 17.14 0.90
CA ASP A 60 23.18 17.70 1.88
C ASP A 60 22.14 18.67 1.26
N GLU A 61 22.34 19.09 0.00
CA GLU A 61 21.35 19.87 -0.76
C GLU A 61 20.28 18.98 -1.42
N ILE A 62 20.41 17.64 -1.33
CA ILE A 62 19.49 16.66 -1.88
C ILE A 62 18.83 15.87 -0.74
N ILE A 63 17.50 15.74 -0.76
CA ILE A 63 16.76 14.89 0.18
C ILE A 63 16.04 13.79 -0.61
N CYS A 64 16.22 12.54 -0.16
CA CYS A 64 15.44 11.40 -0.65
C CYS A 64 14.43 10.97 0.41
N ILE A 65 13.19 10.75 -0.02
CA ILE A 65 12.10 10.29 0.85
C ILE A 65 11.53 9.00 0.27
N SER A 66 11.44 7.96 1.11
CA SER A 66 10.83 6.69 0.76
C SER A 66 9.70 6.35 1.72
N PHE A 67 8.83 5.42 1.33
CA PHE A 67 7.69 5.04 2.14
C PHE A 67 8.06 4.14 3.33
N THR A 68 9.05 3.25 3.16
CA THR A 68 9.46 2.27 4.17
C THR A 68 10.91 2.47 4.63
N ASN A 69 11.22 2.01 5.85
CA ASN A 69 12.60 1.99 6.34
C ASN A 69 13.50 1.11 5.48
N GLU A 70 12.98 -0.02 4.98
CA GLU A 70 13.72 -0.96 4.13
C GLU A 70 14.16 -0.28 2.82
N ALA A 71 13.22 0.40 2.12
CA ALA A 71 13.53 1.14 0.89
C ALA A 71 14.53 2.27 1.15
N THR A 72 14.36 3.02 2.26
CA THR A 72 15.28 4.09 2.67
C THR A 72 16.69 3.56 2.93
N ASN A 73 16.81 2.46 3.69
CA ASN A 73 18.09 1.86 4.02
C ASN A 73 18.78 1.26 2.78
N ASN A 74 18.02 0.58 1.91
CA ASN A 74 18.55 0.03 0.65
C ASN A 74 19.08 1.14 -0.27
N LEU A 75 18.35 2.25 -0.42
CA LEU A 75 18.82 3.38 -1.22
C LEU A 75 20.11 3.97 -0.63
N LYS A 76 20.12 4.21 0.70
CA LYS A 76 21.28 4.75 1.41
C LYS A 76 22.52 3.85 1.30
N SER A 77 22.36 2.53 1.50
CA SER A 77 23.45 1.56 1.36
C SER A 77 24.04 1.57 -0.05
N LYS A 78 23.18 1.50 -1.08
CA LYS A 78 23.62 1.53 -2.48
C LYS A 78 24.37 2.81 -2.86
N LEU A 79 23.94 3.97 -2.37
CA LEU A 79 24.62 5.23 -2.60
C LEU A 79 25.98 5.27 -1.92
N LYS A 80 26.07 4.78 -0.68
CA LYS A 80 27.30 4.77 0.10
C LYS A 80 28.31 3.73 -0.42
N GLU A 81 27.87 2.49 -0.65
CA GLU A 81 28.74 1.37 -1.05
C GLU A 81 29.28 1.55 -2.46
N ASN A 82 28.47 2.03 -3.42
CA ASN A 82 28.88 2.13 -4.81
C ASN A 82 29.56 3.45 -5.18
N TYR A 83 29.28 4.54 -4.42
CA TYR A 83 29.75 5.89 -4.79
C TYR A 83 30.35 6.70 -3.63
N GLY A 84 30.26 6.21 -2.39
CA GLY A 84 30.71 6.95 -1.21
C GLY A 84 29.78 8.09 -0.76
N TYR A 85 28.58 8.24 -1.38
CA TYR A 85 27.70 9.37 -1.08
C TYR A 85 26.92 9.19 0.21
N ASN A 86 26.80 10.27 0.99
CA ASN A 86 26.02 10.36 2.23
C ASN A 86 24.78 11.25 2.07
N VAL A 87 24.00 11.04 1.03
CA VAL A 87 22.77 11.78 0.76
C VAL A 87 21.73 11.51 1.86
N PRO A 88 21.09 12.57 2.44
CA PRO A 88 20.03 12.43 3.40
C PRO A 88 18.83 11.63 2.86
N CYS A 89 18.62 10.42 3.38
CA CYS A 89 17.51 9.55 3.03
C CYS A 89 16.62 9.32 4.26
N TYR A 90 15.32 9.61 4.13
CA TYR A 90 14.37 9.55 5.22
C TYR A 90 13.09 8.78 4.83
N THR A 91 12.40 8.24 5.82
CA THR A 91 10.94 8.08 5.71
C THR A 91 10.27 9.38 6.11
N PHE A 92 8.99 9.58 5.74
CA PHE A 92 8.24 10.77 6.15
C PHE A 92 8.27 11.01 7.66
N HIS A 93 8.17 9.94 8.46
CA HIS A 93 8.21 10.03 9.92
C HIS A 93 9.60 10.45 10.43
N LYS A 94 10.67 9.86 9.89
CA LYS A 94 12.04 10.27 10.24
C LYS A 94 12.33 11.72 9.87
N LEU A 95 11.81 12.18 8.71
CA LEU A 95 11.91 13.57 8.30
C LEU A 95 11.16 14.49 9.26
N GLY A 96 9.95 14.11 9.66
CA GLY A 96 9.17 14.85 10.68
C GLY A 96 9.91 14.96 12.00
N LEU A 97 10.51 13.87 12.49
CA LEU A 97 11.33 13.88 13.71
C LEU A 97 12.56 14.79 13.57
N GLU A 98 13.27 14.74 12.45
CA GLU A 98 14.44 15.61 12.21
C GLU A 98 14.05 17.09 12.25
N ILE A 99 12.89 17.44 11.70
CA ILE A 99 12.37 18.80 11.75
C ILE A 99 12.01 19.21 13.19
N LEU A 100 11.44 18.31 13.97
CA LEU A 100 10.94 18.57 15.33
C LEU A 100 11.97 18.30 16.44
N LYS A 101 13.19 17.87 16.13
CA LYS A 101 14.17 17.38 17.11
C LYS A 101 14.42 18.32 18.32
N ASN A 102 14.23 19.62 18.16
CA ASN A 102 14.44 20.60 19.21
C ASN A 102 13.15 20.95 19.99
N ASP A 103 12.02 20.30 19.70
CA ASP A 103 10.73 20.67 20.32
C ASP A 103 10.34 19.74 21.48
N ASN A 104 11.24 18.80 21.88
CA ASN A 104 11.07 17.90 23.04
C ASN A 104 9.77 17.10 23.06
N TYR A 105 9.22 16.73 21.88
CA TYR A 105 8.10 15.81 21.81
C TYR A 105 8.53 14.37 22.03
N LYS A 106 7.71 13.60 22.77
CA LYS A 106 7.83 12.14 22.86
C LYS A 106 6.88 11.48 21.85
N ILE A 107 7.35 10.39 21.24
CA ILE A 107 6.47 9.56 20.41
C ILE A 107 5.62 8.72 21.34
N THR A 108 4.30 8.76 21.16
CA THR A 108 3.40 7.93 21.93
C THR A 108 3.58 6.44 21.59
N GLU A 109 3.25 5.57 22.54
CA GLU A 109 3.15 4.15 22.28
C GLU A 109 2.09 3.86 21.21
N GLN A 110 2.37 2.90 20.32
CA GLN A 110 1.51 2.60 19.17
C GLN A 110 0.06 2.27 19.53
N ASP A 111 -0.16 1.79 20.76
CA ASP A 111 -1.48 1.33 21.21
C ASP A 111 -2.29 2.36 22.00
N LEU A 112 -1.78 3.59 22.19
CA LEU A 112 -2.49 4.61 22.99
C LEU A 112 -3.91 4.86 22.47
N LEU A 113 -4.11 4.99 21.15
CA LEU A 113 -5.44 5.19 20.58
C LEU A 113 -6.38 4.01 20.89
N LYS A 114 -5.90 2.77 20.76
CA LYS A 114 -6.67 1.57 21.12
C LYS A 114 -6.98 1.53 22.60
N TYR A 115 -6.02 1.90 23.43
CA TYR A 115 -6.20 2.01 24.87
C TYR A 115 -7.29 3.04 25.19
N THR A 116 -7.20 4.27 24.67
CA THR A 116 -8.20 5.33 24.84
C THR A 116 -9.60 4.87 24.40
N ILE A 117 -9.70 4.21 23.24
CA ILE A 117 -10.96 3.63 22.77
C ILE A 117 -11.47 2.59 23.78
N SER A 118 -10.63 1.70 24.25
CA SER A 118 -11.04 0.63 25.18
C SER A 118 -11.49 1.18 26.52
N GLU A 119 -10.75 2.13 27.10
CA GLU A 119 -11.11 2.81 28.35
C GLU A 119 -12.39 3.62 28.20
N TYR A 120 -12.60 4.28 27.07
CA TYR A 120 -13.85 4.96 26.78
C TYR A 120 -15.04 4.01 26.83
N PHE A 121 -14.94 2.82 26.20
CA PHE A 121 -16.00 1.82 26.22
C PHE A 121 -16.21 1.19 27.61
N LYS A 122 -15.14 1.00 28.40
CA LYS A 122 -15.23 0.56 29.81
C LYS A 122 -15.93 1.62 30.67
N GLY A 123 -15.56 2.89 30.53
CA GLY A 123 -16.18 4.00 31.23
C GLY A 123 -17.64 4.22 30.86
N LEU A 124 -18.04 3.93 29.61
CA LEU A 124 -19.45 3.97 29.19
C LEU A 124 -20.33 3.01 29.97
N ILE A 125 -19.81 1.89 30.49
CA ILE A 125 -20.56 0.95 31.30
C ILE A 125 -21.06 1.67 32.59
N ASN A 126 -20.33 2.66 33.08
CA ASN A 126 -20.58 3.28 34.38
C ASN A 126 -21.19 4.70 34.35
N ILE A 127 -20.94 5.53 33.32
CA ILE A 127 -21.13 6.98 33.47
C ILE A 127 -21.96 7.69 32.39
N ASN A 128 -22.04 7.25 31.11
CA ASN A 128 -22.65 8.08 30.07
C ASN A 128 -23.85 7.47 29.33
N SER A 129 -25.06 7.73 29.85
CA SER A 129 -26.31 7.25 29.25
C SER A 129 -26.54 7.71 27.80
N LYS A 130 -26.11 8.93 27.44
CA LYS A 130 -26.28 9.48 26.08
C LYS A 130 -25.44 8.70 25.05
N ASN A 131 -24.22 8.34 25.39
CA ASN A 131 -23.34 7.62 24.48
C ASN A 131 -23.72 6.13 24.35
N LYS A 132 -24.21 5.49 25.43
CA LYS A 132 -24.81 4.15 25.34
C LYS A 132 -25.97 4.13 24.32
N LYS A 133 -26.91 5.09 24.42
CA LYS A 133 -28.01 5.24 23.46
C LYS A 133 -27.53 5.47 22.02
N ARG A 134 -26.43 6.24 21.81
CA ARG A 134 -25.86 6.45 20.48
C ARG A 134 -25.29 5.16 19.89
N ILE A 135 -24.61 4.33 20.68
CA ILE A 135 -24.12 3.02 20.25
C ILE A 135 -25.31 2.11 19.86
N LEU A 136 -26.35 2.03 20.69
CA LEU A 136 -27.54 1.26 20.37
C LEU A 136 -28.22 1.77 19.09
N THR A 137 -28.27 3.09 18.90
CA THR A 137 -28.82 3.71 17.67
C THR A 137 -28.03 3.31 16.45
N TYR A 138 -26.68 3.34 16.52
CA TYR A 138 -25.80 2.91 15.43
C TYR A 138 -26.04 1.43 15.07
N LEU A 139 -26.11 0.56 16.08
CA LEU A 139 -26.39 -0.87 15.91
C LEU A 139 -27.84 -1.18 15.52
N LYS A 140 -28.70 -0.14 15.40
CA LYS A 140 -30.16 -0.28 15.12
C LYS A 140 -30.89 -1.09 16.18
N ILE A 141 -30.39 -1.14 17.39
CA ILE A 141 -31.07 -1.81 18.51
C ILE A 141 -32.15 -0.86 19.06
N ARG A 142 -33.40 -1.30 19.00
CA ARG A 142 -34.53 -0.52 19.53
C ARG A 142 -34.44 -0.35 21.06
N HIS A 143 -34.43 0.87 21.53
CA HIS A 143 -34.28 1.22 22.94
C HIS A 143 -35.09 2.47 23.32
N ASN A 144 -35.35 2.63 24.62
CA ASN A 144 -35.96 3.81 25.23
C ASN A 144 -35.24 4.16 26.54
N ASN A 145 -35.76 5.17 27.27
CA ASN A 145 -35.12 5.63 28.50
C ASN A 145 -35.17 4.59 29.65
N LYS A 146 -36.10 3.62 29.59
CA LYS A 146 -36.29 2.59 30.64
C LYS A 146 -35.43 1.33 30.40
N ASN A 147 -35.12 1.00 29.14
CA ASN A 147 -34.48 -0.28 28.79
C ASN A 147 -33.09 -0.19 28.18
N TYR A 148 -32.53 1.03 27.92
CA TYR A 148 -31.26 1.18 27.20
C TYR A 148 -30.07 0.55 27.94
N GLU A 149 -30.04 0.58 29.27
CA GLU A 149 -28.95 -0.03 30.06
C GLU A 149 -28.89 -1.55 29.85
N LYS A 150 -30.06 -2.22 29.99
CA LYS A 150 -30.15 -3.67 29.73
C LYS A 150 -29.77 -4.02 28.29
N LYS A 151 -30.23 -3.21 27.32
CA LYS A 151 -29.92 -3.41 25.91
C LYS A 151 -28.44 -3.23 25.62
N TYR A 152 -27.80 -2.23 26.24
CA TYR A 152 -26.37 -2.00 26.09
C TYR A 152 -25.53 -3.15 26.68
N LYS A 153 -25.84 -3.62 27.88
CA LYS A 153 -25.15 -4.77 28.51
C LYS A 153 -25.26 -6.06 27.70
N ASN A 154 -26.32 -6.21 26.93
CA ASN A 154 -26.58 -7.40 26.10
C ASN A 154 -25.96 -7.30 24.69
N ILE A 155 -25.20 -6.24 24.35
CA ILE A 155 -24.49 -6.17 23.08
C ILE A 155 -23.39 -7.25 23.10
N GLN A 156 -23.31 -8.02 22.02
CA GLN A 156 -22.27 -9.03 21.88
C GLN A 156 -20.88 -8.37 21.77
N GLU A 157 -19.90 -8.98 22.40
CA GLU A 157 -18.51 -8.48 22.36
C GLU A 157 -17.99 -8.32 20.93
N TYR A 158 -18.38 -9.21 20.04
CA TYR A 158 -18.05 -9.13 18.61
C TYR A 158 -18.50 -7.81 17.98
N ASP A 159 -19.72 -7.36 18.25
CA ASP A 159 -20.24 -6.10 17.70
C ASP A 159 -19.54 -4.88 18.30
N LEU A 160 -19.22 -4.90 19.59
CA LEU A 160 -18.44 -3.84 20.23
C LEU A 160 -17.02 -3.76 19.65
N ASN A 161 -16.37 -4.90 19.43
CA ASN A 161 -15.03 -4.93 18.84
C ASN A 161 -15.03 -4.41 17.40
N ARG A 162 -16.06 -4.73 16.60
CA ARG A 162 -16.21 -4.13 15.26
C ARG A 162 -16.32 -2.61 15.30
N ILE A 163 -17.09 -2.07 16.25
CA ILE A 163 -17.23 -0.61 16.42
C ILE A 163 -15.89 0.01 16.85
N LYS A 164 -15.17 -0.60 17.79
CA LYS A 164 -13.84 -0.12 18.23
C LYS A 164 -12.86 -0.04 17.06
N ILE A 165 -12.76 -1.10 16.25
CA ILE A 165 -11.92 -1.15 15.05
C ILE A 165 -12.33 -0.07 14.03
N LEU A 166 -13.64 0.15 13.84
CA LEU A 166 -14.14 1.17 12.94
C LEU A 166 -13.79 2.58 13.42
N ILE A 167 -13.90 2.85 14.71
CA ILE A 167 -13.53 4.14 15.32
C ILE A 167 -12.03 4.38 15.18
N GLU A 168 -11.20 3.39 15.48
CA GLU A 168 -9.73 3.46 15.29
C GLU A 168 -9.40 3.80 13.84
N LYS A 169 -9.98 3.05 12.88
CA LYS A 169 -9.79 3.29 11.44
C LYS A 169 -10.19 4.72 11.06
N PHE A 170 -11.34 5.19 11.54
CA PHE A 170 -11.83 6.53 11.23
C PHE A 170 -10.89 7.62 11.77
N ILE A 171 -10.44 7.52 13.03
CA ILE A 171 -9.52 8.50 13.65
C ILE A 171 -8.17 8.51 12.93
N ASN A 172 -7.61 7.35 12.58
CA ASN A 172 -6.38 7.29 11.81
C ASN A 172 -6.52 7.95 10.43
N LEU A 173 -7.67 7.77 9.75
CA LEU A 173 -7.95 8.40 8.47
C LEU A 173 -8.15 9.93 8.59
N ILE A 174 -8.84 10.41 9.65
CA ILE A 174 -8.93 11.85 9.95
C ILE A 174 -7.54 12.48 9.98
N LYS A 175 -6.61 11.87 10.70
CA LYS A 175 -5.25 12.39 10.86
C LYS A 175 -4.41 12.26 9.59
N SER A 176 -4.58 11.19 8.83
CA SER A 176 -3.91 11.00 7.53
C SER A 176 -4.35 12.04 6.48
N ASN A 177 -5.57 12.55 6.59
CA ASN A 177 -6.10 13.62 5.75
C ASN A 177 -5.79 15.02 6.29
N ASP A 178 -5.01 15.13 7.36
CA ASP A 178 -4.73 16.41 8.04
C ASP A 178 -6.00 17.12 8.53
N TYR A 179 -7.04 16.33 8.85
CA TYR A 179 -8.30 16.81 9.42
C TYR A 179 -8.22 16.89 10.94
N ASN A 180 -9.10 17.68 11.52
CA ASN A 180 -9.17 17.90 12.96
C ASN A 180 -10.62 17.81 13.48
N GLU A 181 -10.82 18.24 14.72
CA GLU A 181 -12.13 18.27 15.39
C GLU A 181 -13.21 19.02 14.59
N THR A 182 -12.85 20.16 13.96
CA THR A 182 -13.82 20.98 13.21
C THR A 182 -14.36 20.24 11.98
N ASN A 183 -13.54 19.40 11.36
CA ASN A 183 -13.97 18.53 10.26
C ASN A 183 -14.97 17.49 10.74
N ILE A 184 -14.74 16.85 11.90
CA ILE A 184 -15.69 15.87 12.47
C ILE A 184 -17.03 16.55 12.77
N ILE A 185 -17.01 17.77 13.35
CA ILE A 185 -18.21 18.57 13.61
C ILE A 185 -18.96 18.87 12.30
N SER A 186 -18.24 19.22 11.25
CA SER A 186 -18.83 19.44 9.92
C SER A 186 -19.49 18.17 9.37
N PHE A 187 -18.85 17.01 9.49
CA PHE A 187 -19.41 15.72 9.07
C PHE A 187 -20.70 15.37 9.85
N ILE A 188 -20.73 15.66 11.16
CA ILE A 188 -21.94 15.48 11.99
C ILE A 188 -23.09 16.36 11.49
N LYS A 189 -22.79 17.61 11.07
CA LYS A 189 -23.81 18.51 10.52
C LYS A 189 -24.34 18.04 9.17
N GLN A 190 -23.47 17.52 8.31
CA GLN A 190 -23.82 17.05 6.96
C GLN A 190 -24.55 15.70 6.95
N GLU A 191 -24.32 14.84 7.98
CA GLU A 191 -24.90 13.49 7.99
C GLU A 191 -26.38 13.50 8.32
N GLN A 192 -27.18 12.97 7.39
CA GLN A 192 -28.64 12.87 7.53
C GLN A 192 -29.09 11.59 8.23
N LYS A 193 -28.30 10.51 8.15
CA LYS A 193 -28.67 9.22 8.74
C LYS A 193 -28.42 9.22 10.24
N LYS A 194 -29.49 9.06 11.02
CA LYS A 194 -29.46 9.03 12.49
C LYS A 194 -28.39 8.08 13.05
N GLN A 195 -28.23 6.91 12.43
CA GLN A 195 -27.27 5.89 12.85
C GLN A 195 -25.82 6.39 12.69
N SER A 196 -25.46 6.83 11.48
CA SER A 196 -24.11 7.34 11.19
C SER A 196 -23.78 8.57 12.02
N LYS A 197 -24.74 9.50 12.15
CA LYS A 197 -24.62 10.71 12.99
C LYS A 197 -24.37 10.36 14.45
N ALA A 198 -25.05 9.34 14.99
CA ALA A 198 -24.85 8.89 16.35
C ALA A 198 -23.41 8.39 16.58
N LEU A 199 -22.85 7.60 15.65
CA LEU A 199 -21.47 7.12 15.77
C LEU A 199 -20.44 8.24 15.58
N LEU A 200 -20.65 9.18 14.65
CA LEU A 200 -19.77 10.35 14.47
C LEU A 200 -19.65 11.19 15.74
N ILE A 201 -20.74 11.34 16.51
CA ILE A 201 -20.70 12.04 17.79
C ILE A 201 -19.85 11.26 18.81
N VAL A 202 -19.95 9.93 18.86
CA VAL A 202 -19.10 9.10 19.72
C VAL A 202 -17.63 9.23 19.31
N ILE A 203 -17.35 9.19 18.02
CA ILE A 203 -15.99 9.40 17.49
C ILE A 203 -15.43 10.75 17.91
N LEU A 204 -16.22 11.82 17.83
CA LEU A 204 -15.81 13.16 18.26
C LEU A 204 -15.36 13.19 19.73
N TYR A 205 -16.12 12.53 20.63
CA TYR A 205 -15.73 12.45 22.04
C TYR A 205 -14.40 11.69 22.23
N ILE A 206 -14.26 10.54 21.58
CA ILE A 206 -13.05 9.73 21.68
C ILE A 206 -11.85 10.48 21.10
N TYR A 207 -12.02 11.15 19.95
CA TYR A 207 -10.97 11.95 19.33
C TYR A 207 -10.49 13.08 20.27
N LYS A 208 -11.44 13.81 20.92
CA LYS A 208 -11.10 14.84 21.90
C LYS A 208 -10.30 14.28 23.07
N THR A 209 -10.77 13.19 23.67
CA THR A 209 -10.08 12.54 24.79
C THR A 209 -8.67 12.12 24.38
N TYR A 210 -8.53 11.46 23.23
CA TYR A 210 -7.23 11.05 22.70
C TYR A 210 -6.28 12.23 22.49
N GLN A 211 -6.76 13.33 21.89
CA GLN A 211 -5.94 14.53 21.69
C GLN A 211 -5.56 15.21 23.01
N GLN A 212 -6.44 15.17 24.03
CA GLN A 212 -6.15 15.69 25.38
C GLN A 212 -5.07 14.84 26.07
N GLU A 213 -5.14 13.51 25.98
CA GLU A 213 -4.13 12.61 26.52
C GLU A 213 -2.75 12.85 25.90
N LEU A 214 -2.68 12.98 24.58
CA LEU A 214 -1.43 13.29 23.88
C LEU A 214 -0.83 14.62 24.38
N ARG A 215 -1.66 15.67 24.47
CA ARG A 215 -1.21 17.00 24.92
C ARG A 215 -0.73 17.00 26.38
N SER A 216 -1.46 16.33 27.28
CA SER A 216 -1.12 16.28 28.71
C SER A 216 0.21 15.59 28.95
N LYS A 217 0.56 14.60 28.13
CA LYS A 217 1.81 13.85 28.21
C LYS A 217 2.95 14.47 27.37
N LYS A 218 2.68 15.53 26.61
CA LYS A 218 3.58 16.08 25.58
C LYS A 218 4.00 15.01 24.56
N GLU A 219 3.08 14.12 24.21
CA GLU A 219 3.27 13.07 23.24
C GLU A 219 2.65 13.42 21.89
N ILE A 220 3.19 12.85 20.84
CA ILE A 220 2.68 12.94 19.46
C ILE A 220 2.61 11.56 18.83
N ASP A 221 1.59 11.31 18.03
CA ASP A 221 1.56 10.14 17.16
C ASP A 221 2.23 10.41 15.80
N PHE A 222 2.31 9.39 14.96
CA PHE A 222 2.97 9.49 13.66
C PHE A 222 2.36 10.53 12.70
N SER A 223 1.04 10.73 12.75
CA SER A 223 0.37 11.75 11.91
C SER A 223 0.59 13.15 12.46
N ASP A 224 0.49 13.33 13.80
CA ASP A 224 0.79 14.61 14.46
C ASP A 224 2.22 15.05 14.19
N MET A 225 3.16 14.10 14.19
CA MET A 225 4.57 14.37 13.87
C MET A 225 4.72 15.07 12.51
N ILE A 226 4.03 14.58 11.48
CA ILE A 226 4.09 15.16 10.13
C ILE A 226 3.35 16.50 10.08
N SER A 227 2.17 16.59 10.69
CA SER A 227 1.38 17.83 10.73
C SER A 227 2.10 18.95 11.50
N LEU A 228 2.70 18.64 12.65
CA LEU A 228 3.50 19.61 13.43
C LEU A 228 4.78 20.02 12.70
N ALA A 229 5.46 19.08 12.05
CA ALA A 229 6.59 19.39 11.19
C ALA A 229 6.20 20.34 10.04
N THR A 230 5.04 20.09 9.41
CA THR A 230 4.48 20.97 8.38
C THR A 230 4.24 22.39 8.92
N LYS A 231 3.62 22.50 10.09
CA LYS A 231 3.40 23.78 10.76
C LYS A 231 4.72 24.51 11.03
N LYS A 232 5.70 23.81 11.60
CA LYS A 232 7.02 24.40 11.91
C LYS A 232 7.75 24.88 10.65
N VAL A 233 7.72 24.10 9.56
CA VAL A 233 8.30 24.52 8.28
C VAL A 233 7.58 25.74 7.71
N ASN A 234 6.26 25.83 7.80
CA ASN A 234 5.51 27.00 7.35
C ASN A 234 5.86 28.26 8.15
N GLU A 235 6.04 28.15 9.46
CA GLU A 235 6.34 29.27 10.36
C GLU A 235 7.83 29.70 10.30
N LYS A 236 8.74 28.74 10.42
CA LYS A 236 10.18 29.00 10.62
C LYS A 236 11.06 28.69 9.42
N GLY A 237 10.50 28.10 8.35
CA GLY A 237 11.27 27.59 7.22
C GLY A 237 11.89 26.21 7.49
N TYR A 238 12.50 25.63 6.44
CA TYR A 238 13.27 24.41 6.59
C TYR A 238 14.73 24.75 6.98
N PRO A 239 15.32 24.07 7.97
CA PRO A 239 16.59 24.52 8.58
C PRO A 239 17.84 24.32 7.71
N LYS A 240 17.73 23.65 6.56
CA LYS A 240 18.83 23.36 5.66
C LYS A 240 18.55 23.91 4.25
N LYS A 241 19.61 24.23 3.51
CA LYS A 241 19.50 24.67 2.11
C LYS A 241 19.28 23.43 1.23
N ILE A 242 18.04 23.20 0.81
CA ILE A 242 17.69 22.09 -0.07
C ILE A 242 17.43 22.63 -1.46
N LYS A 243 18.02 21.98 -2.47
CA LYS A 243 17.82 22.27 -3.89
C LYS A 243 17.02 21.20 -4.62
N TYR A 244 17.00 19.96 -4.11
CA TYR A 244 16.33 18.87 -4.75
C TYR A 244 15.64 17.93 -3.73
N ILE A 245 14.37 17.60 -3.98
CA ILE A 245 13.60 16.63 -3.20
C ILE A 245 13.20 15.49 -4.14
N ILE A 246 13.55 14.26 -3.76
CA ILE A 246 13.22 13.04 -4.50
C ILE A 246 12.31 12.18 -3.63
N ILE A 247 11.16 11.73 -4.17
CA ILE A 247 10.21 10.90 -3.44
C ILE A 247 9.98 9.61 -4.21
N ASP A 248 10.24 8.48 -3.58
CA ASP A 248 9.94 7.15 -4.11
C ASP A 248 8.56 6.66 -3.63
N GLU A 249 7.91 5.80 -4.41
CA GLU A 249 6.57 5.24 -4.15
C GLU A 249 5.49 6.32 -3.88
N PHE A 250 5.53 7.43 -4.64
CA PHE A 250 4.69 8.61 -4.40
C PHE A 250 3.18 8.32 -4.45
N GLN A 251 2.73 7.27 -5.17
CA GLN A 251 1.33 6.85 -5.22
C GLN A 251 0.77 6.39 -3.85
N ASP A 252 1.63 6.18 -2.85
CA ASP A 252 1.23 5.81 -1.48
C ASP A 252 1.23 7.02 -0.52
N THR A 253 1.28 8.24 -1.06
CA THR A 253 1.30 9.46 -0.26
C THR A 253 -0.11 9.80 0.24
N SER A 254 -0.22 10.21 1.51
CA SER A 254 -1.43 10.78 2.11
C SER A 254 -1.39 12.31 2.11
N LEU A 255 -2.54 12.96 2.32
CA LEU A 255 -2.61 14.42 2.30
C LEU A 255 -1.70 15.08 3.35
N VAL A 256 -1.63 14.53 4.57
CA VAL A 256 -0.75 15.08 5.62
C VAL A 256 0.73 15.05 5.21
N ARG A 257 1.18 13.97 4.53
CA ARG A 257 2.54 13.87 3.99
C ARG A 257 2.78 14.84 2.85
N PHE A 258 1.81 14.94 1.96
CA PHE A 258 1.87 15.87 0.83
C PHE A 258 1.94 17.33 1.28
N ASN A 259 1.20 17.70 2.33
CA ASN A 259 1.26 19.04 2.92
C ASN A 259 2.67 19.39 3.42
N LEU A 260 3.40 18.44 4.03
CA LEU A 260 4.79 18.63 4.41
C LEU A 260 5.69 18.95 3.21
N ILE A 261 5.54 18.18 2.12
CA ILE A 261 6.32 18.43 0.89
C ILE A 261 5.99 19.79 0.30
N LYS A 262 4.71 20.18 0.22
CA LYS A 262 4.31 21.51 -0.26
C LYS A 262 4.92 22.63 0.60
N ALA A 263 4.91 22.48 1.92
CA ALA A 263 5.53 23.45 2.84
C ALA A 263 7.05 23.58 2.59
N MET A 264 7.73 22.43 2.44
CA MET A 264 9.17 22.41 2.13
C MET A 264 9.46 23.08 0.79
N LEU A 265 8.75 22.72 -0.28
CA LEU A 265 8.93 23.32 -1.63
C LEU A 265 8.72 24.83 -1.60
N LYS A 266 7.68 25.31 -0.90
CA LYS A 266 7.40 26.75 -0.74
C LYS A 266 8.54 27.50 -0.05
N LYS A 267 9.19 26.87 0.94
CA LYS A 267 10.24 27.53 1.76
C LYS A 267 11.64 27.38 1.20
N THR A 268 11.92 26.32 0.43
CA THR A 268 13.27 26.07 -0.10
C THR A 268 13.41 26.40 -1.58
N ASN A 269 12.30 26.53 -2.29
CA ASN A 269 12.27 26.63 -3.76
C ASN A 269 12.98 25.44 -4.47
N ALA A 270 13.04 24.27 -3.83
CA ALA A 270 13.69 23.08 -4.35
C ALA A 270 12.96 22.52 -5.59
N ASN A 271 13.70 21.80 -6.44
CA ASN A 271 13.11 20.97 -7.49
C ASN A 271 12.52 19.70 -6.88
N LEU A 272 11.46 19.17 -7.48
CA LEU A 272 10.78 17.97 -7.03
C LEU A 272 10.80 16.89 -8.12
N LEU A 273 11.32 15.72 -7.76
CA LEU A 273 11.14 14.50 -8.53
C LEU A 273 10.30 13.51 -7.71
N VAL A 274 9.16 13.08 -8.23
CA VAL A 274 8.39 12.00 -7.65
C VAL A 274 8.37 10.81 -8.58
N VAL A 275 8.60 9.63 -8.02
CA VAL A 275 8.62 8.36 -8.76
C VAL A 275 7.57 7.43 -8.17
N GLY A 276 6.83 6.72 -9.01
CA GLY A 276 5.81 5.80 -8.52
C GLY A 276 5.11 5.01 -9.62
N ASP A 277 4.15 4.19 -9.20
CA ASP A 277 3.31 3.37 -10.06
C ASP A 277 1.86 3.39 -9.56
N ASP A 278 0.99 4.12 -10.24
CA ASP A 278 -0.44 4.21 -9.92
C ASP A 278 -1.14 2.83 -9.98
N PHE A 279 -0.64 1.89 -10.81
CA PHE A 279 -1.12 0.51 -10.84
C PHE A 279 -0.84 -0.26 -9.54
N GLN A 280 0.11 0.20 -8.71
CA GLN A 280 0.50 -0.39 -7.43
C GLN A 280 0.00 0.41 -6.22
N SER A 281 -0.93 1.36 -6.38
CA SER A 281 -1.56 2.07 -5.27
C SER A 281 -2.60 1.19 -4.59
N ILE A 282 -2.23 0.55 -3.48
CA ILE A 282 -3.04 -0.45 -2.76
C ILE A 282 -3.20 -0.14 -1.26
N TYR A 283 -2.87 1.07 -0.83
CA TYR A 283 -2.92 1.48 0.58
C TYR A 283 -3.95 2.58 0.87
N ARG A 284 -5.04 2.67 0.07
CA ARG A 284 -6.14 3.62 0.31
C ARG A 284 -6.70 3.50 1.73
N PHE A 285 -6.77 2.28 2.26
CA PHE A 285 -7.28 2.03 3.62
C PHE A 285 -6.41 2.65 4.74
N THR A 286 -5.19 3.10 4.43
CA THR A 286 -4.31 3.84 5.36
C THR A 286 -4.36 5.36 5.17
N GLY A 287 -5.22 5.85 4.26
CA GLY A 287 -5.36 7.27 3.93
C GLY A 287 -4.48 7.75 2.77
N CYS A 288 -3.88 6.83 2.00
CA CYS A 288 -3.19 7.21 0.76
C CYS A 288 -4.19 7.74 -0.27
N ASP A 289 -3.80 8.81 -0.95
CA ASP A 289 -4.62 9.50 -1.95
C ASP A 289 -3.98 9.43 -3.33
N LEU A 290 -4.49 8.52 -4.17
CA LEU A 290 -4.00 8.34 -5.54
C LEU A 290 -4.20 9.59 -6.40
N SER A 291 -5.17 10.45 -6.09
CA SER A 291 -5.42 11.67 -6.85
C SER A 291 -4.22 12.62 -6.85
N LEU A 292 -3.39 12.60 -5.79
CA LEU A 292 -2.15 13.37 -5.72
C LEU A 292 -1.13 12.96 -6.79
N PHE A 293 -1.17 11.70 -7.21
CA PHE A 293 -0.32 11.17 -8.28
C PHE A 293 -0.92 11.41 -9.66
N VAL A 294 -2.20 11.08 -9.83
CA VAL A 294 -2.88 11.14 -11.14
C VAL A 294 -3.10 12.59 -11.59
N ASN A 295 -3.44 13.49 -10.66
CA ASN A 295 -3.68 14.91 -10.95
C ASN A 295 -2.44 15.78 -10.67
N PHE A 296 -1.24 15.21 -10.80
CA PHE A 296 0.01 15.91 -10.48
C PHE A 296 0.19 17.20 -11.27
N THR A 297 -0.20 17.24 -12.55
CA THR A 297 -0.12 18.42 -13.41
C THR A 297 -1.08 19.55 -12.99
N ASP A 298 -2.23 19.20 -12.42
CA ASP A 298 -3.18 20.17 -11.90
C ASP A 298 -2.68 20.80 -10.61
N ILE A 299 -1.97 20.00 -9.80
CA ILE A 299 -1.39 20.42 -8.52
C ILE A 299 -0.11 21.25 -8.71
N PHE A 300 0.71 20.87 -9.69
CA PHE A 300 1.95 21.56 -10.05
C PHE A 300 1.91 22.01 -11.51
N PRO A 301 1.38 23.21 -11.79
CA PRO A 301 1.41 23.78 -13.13
C PRO A 301 2.85 23.81 -13.68
N ASN A 302 3.01 23.56 -14.97
CA ASN A 302 4.30 23.44 -15.67
C ASN A 302 5.15 22.24 -15.22
N SER A 303 4.54 21.22 -14.60
CA SER A 303 5.23 19.96 -14.35
C SER A 303 5.30 19.08 -15.60
N LYS A 304 6.28 18.17 -15.62
CA LYS A 304 6.43 17.17 -16.68
C LYS A 304 6.13 15.77 -16.15
N ILE A 305 5.47 14.96 -16.96
CA ILE A 305 5.26 13.54 -16.69
C ILE A 305 6.11 12.73 -17.67
N LEU A 306 7.02 11.91 -17.13
CA LEU A 306 7.78 10.93 -17.89
C LEU A 306 7.35 9.52 -17.52
N LYS A 307 7.47 8.59 -18.48
CA LYS A 307 7.09 7.19 -18.30
C LYS A 307 8.29 6.29 -18.50
N ILE A 308 8.53 5.39 -17.54
CA ILE A 308 9.48 4.29 -17.69
C ILE A 308 8.68 3.03 -17.96
N GLU A 309 8.68 2.58 -19.21
CA GLU A 309 7.81 1.53 -19.70
C GLU A 309 8.51 0.18 -19.87
N ASN A 310 9.84 0.15 -19.86
CA ASN A 310 10.60 -1.10 -19.88
C ASN A 310 10.54 -1.79 -18.50
N THR A 311 10.31 -3.11 -18.49
CA THR A 311 10.40 -3.93 -17.28
C THR A 311 11.42 -5.04 -17.46
N TYR A 312 12.20 -5.27 -16.42
CA TYR A 312 13.28 -6.27 -16.39
C TYR A 312 12.93 -7.50 -15.54
N ARG A 313 11.74 -7.50 -14.93
CA ARG A 313 11.28 -8.56 -14.04
C ARG A 313 10.42 -9.60 -14.75
N ASN A 314 9.34 -9.15 -15.33
CA ASN A 314 8.30 -10.01 -15.88
C ASN A 314 8.49 -10.25 -17.38
N SER A 315 7.95 -11.37 -17.90
CA SER A 315 7.90 -11.60 -19.35
C SER A 315 6.85 -10.72 -20.03
N GLN A 316 7.02 -10.49 -21.35
CA GLN A 316 6.10 -9.69 -22.15
C GLN A 316 4.67 -10.22 -22.06
N GLU A 317 4.49 -11.53 -22.18
CA GLU A 317 3.18 -12.17 -22.15
C GLU A 317 2.47 -11.99 -20.81
N LEU A 318 3.21 -11.93 -19.69
CA LEU A 318 2.65 -11.68 -18.36
C LEU A 318 2.22 -10.23 -18.22
N ILE A 319 3.06 -9.27 -18.63
CA ILE A 319 2.72 -7.86 -18.51
C ILE A 319 1.63 -7.43 -19.47
N ASP A 320 1.48 -8.08 -20.63
CA ASP A 320 0.35 -7.86 -21.53
C ASP A 320 -0.98 -8.25 -20.86
N VAL A 321 -1.01 -9.37 -20.14
CA VAL A 321 -2.19 -9.77 -19.36
C VAL A 321 -2.43 -8.80 -18.20
N ALA A 322 -1.42 -8.55 -17.38
CA ALA A 322 -1.56 -7.72 -16.18
C ALA A 322 -1.86 -6.25 -16.54
N GLY A 323 -1.17 -5.71 -17.56
CA GLY A 323 -1.36 -4.35 -18.05
C GLY A 323 -2.75 -4.13 -18.65
N SER A 324 -3.19 -5.00 -19.55
CA SER A 324 -4.53 -4.88 -20.15
C SER A 324 -5.66 -5.08 -19.14
N PHE A 325 -5.44 -5.93 -18.11
CA PHE A 325 -6.38 -6.14 -17.02
C PHE A 325 -6.56 -4.85 -16.19
N ILE A 326 -5.47 -4.18 -15.82
CA ILE A 326 -5.53 -2.99 -14.98
C ILE A 326 -5.93 -1.74 -15.75
N MET A 327 -5.49 -1.59 -17.01
CA MET A 327 -5.78 -0.41 -17.85
C MET A 327 -7.23 -0.31 -18.33
N LYS A 328 -8.11 -1.26 -17.99
CA LYS A 328 -9.56 -1.08 -18.15
C LYS A 328 -10.09 0.07 -17.31
N ASN A 329 -9.43 0.39 -16.22
CA ASN A 329 -9.70 1.59 -15.45
C ASN A 329 -9.03 2.79 -16.14
N THR A 330 -9.83 3.63 -16.80
CA THR A 330 -9.37 4.80 -17.57
C THR A 330 -8.87 5.96 -16.71
N HIS A 331 -9.10 5.94 -15.39
CA HIS A 331 -8.58 6.96 -14.45
C HIS A 331 -7.10 6.79 -14.12
N GLN A 332 -6.45 5.73 -14.63
CA GLN A 332 -5.04 5.48 -14.39
C GLN A 332 -4.17 5.98 -15.55
N ILE A 333 -2.90 6.28 -15.26
CA ILE A 333 -1.95 6.75 -16.28
C ILE A 333 -1.67 5.62 -17.26
N LYS A 334 -2.08 5.79 -18.52
CA LYS A 334 -1.86 4.80 -19.57
C LYS A 334 -0.36 4.56 -19.78
N LYS A 335 0.07 3.30 -19.71
CA LYS A 335 1.47 2.84 -19.92
C LYS A 335 1.50 1.73 -20.97
N ASN A 336 2.55 1.72 -21.79
CA ASN A 336 2.82 0.66 -22.75
C ASN A 336 4.05 -0.14 -22.28
N LEU A 337 3.82 -1.08 -21.36
CA LEU A 337 4.89 -1.84 -20.74
C LEU A 337 5.56 -2.78 -21.75
N LYS A 338 6.90 -2.80 -21.77
CA LYS A 338 7.72 -3.62 -22.67
C LYS A 338 8.72 -4.46 -21.89
N SER A 339 8.97 -5.67 -22.35
CA SER A 339 10.00 -6.56 -21.82
C SER A 339 10.71 -7.32 -22.94
N SER A 340 12.01 -7.49 -22.81
CA SER A 340 12.79 -8.38 -23.67
C SER A 340 12.67 -9.85 -23.27
N LYS A 341 12.11 -10.13 -22.08
CA LYS A 341 11.92 -11.49 -21.57
C LYS A 341 10.63 -12.09 -22.09
N HIS A 342 10.72 -13.29 -22.65
CA HIS A 342 9.58 -14.06 -23.16
C HIS A 342 9.45 -15.39 -22.44
N ILE A 343 8.22 -15.74 -22.00
CA ILE A 343 7.91 -17.02 -21.37
C ILE A 343 6.59 -17.53 -21.96
N ASN A 344 6.63 -18.71 -22.54
CA ASN A 344 5.41 -19.32 -23.07
C ASN A 344 4.43 -19.64 -21.92
N LYS A 345 3.24 -19.08 -22.00
CA LYS A 345 2.16 -19.25 -21.02
C LYS A 345 2.62 -19.04 -19.58
N PRO A 346 3.05 -17.82 -19.20
CA PRO A 346 3.56 -17.54 -17.87
C PRO A 346 2.49 -17.59 -16.78
N ILE A 347 1.21 -17.68 -17.15
CA ILE A 347 0.09 -17.78 -16.21
C ILE A 347 -0.55 -19.15 -16.36
N GLU A 348 -0.61 -19.92 -15.27
CA GLU A 348 -1.29 -21.21 -15.21
C GLU A 348 -2.52 -21.13 -14.29
N ILE A 349 -3.72 -21.31 -14.84
CA ILE A 349 -4.97 -21.35 -14.08
C ILE A 349 -5.25 -22.80 -13.72
N ILE A 350 -5.25 -23.09 -12.42
CA ILE A 350 -5.40 -24.44 -11.87
C ILE A 350 -6.74 -24.55 -11.15
N TYR A 351 -7.63 -25.37 -11.69
CA TYR A 351 -8.90 -25.66 -11.06
C TYR A 351 -8.76 -26.78 -10.02
N TYR A 352 -9.36 -26.61 -8.86
CA TYR A 352 -9.34 -27.61 -7.81
C TYR A 352 -10.75 -28.00 -7.35
N LYS A 353 -10.89 -29.29 -6.96
CA LYS A 353 -11.99 -29.81 -6.12
C LYS A 353 -11.55 -29.85 -4.65
N ASP A 354 -10.31 -30.29 -4.41
CA ASP A 354 -9.63 -30.30 -3.12
C ASP A 354 -8.36 -29.44 -3.23
N ILE A 355 -8.37 -28.30 -2.54
CA ILE A 355 -7.27 -27.34 -2.60
C ILE A 355 -6.00 -27.90 -1.96
N ASN A 356 -6.09 -28.69 -0.87
CA ASN A 356 -4.94 -29.24 -0.17
C ASN A 356 -4.17 -30.24 -1.04
N LYS A 357 -4.90 -31.13 -1.71
CA LYS A 357 -4.29 -32.09 -2.68
C LYS A 357 -3.66 -31.36 -3.85
N THR A 358 -4.37 -30.37 -4.41
CA THR A 358 -3.89 -29.63 -5.57
C THR A 358 -2.67 -28.78 -5.21
N PHE A 359 -2.68 -28.10 -4.08
CA PHE A 359 -1.56 -27.30 -3.61
C PHE A 359 -0.30 -28.15 -3.36
N THR A 360 -0.45 -29.28 -2.66
CA THR A 360 0.67 -30.20 -2.41
C THR A 360 1.34 -30.67 -3.71
N LYS A 361 0.54 -31.12 -4.68
CA LYS A 361 1.06 -31.55 -6.00
C LYS A 361 1.71 -30.39 -6.77
N LEU A 362 1.14 -29.20 -6.66
CA LEU A 362 1.65 -28.02 -7.36
C LEU A 362 3.03 -27.61 -6.83
N ILE A 363 3.23 -27.55 -5.52
CA ILE A 363 4.52 -27.17 -4.96
C ILE A 363 5.61 -28.23 -5.26
N GLU A 364 5.27 -29.52 -5.22
CA GLU A 364 6.17 -30.60 -5.65
C GLU A 364 6.56 -30.40 -7.13
N HIS A 365 5.58 -30.21 -8.01
CA HIS A 365 5.80 -30.01 -9.44
C HIS A 365 6.66 -28.77 -9.76
N ILE A 366 6.41 -27.62 -9.09
CA ILE A 366 7.21 -26.41 -9.29
C ILE A 366 8.65 -26.69 -8.85
N TYR A 367 8.82 -27.25 -7.65
CA TYR A 367 10.14 -27.52 -7.11
C TYR A 367 10.94 -28.52 -7.95
N ASP A 368 10.30 -29.59 -8.42
CA ASP A 368 10.96 -30.61 -9.26
C ASP A 368 11.47 -30.00 -10.57
N LYS A 369 10.74 -29.07 -11.14
CA LYS A 369 11.10 -28.41 -12.40
C LYS A 369 12.13 -27.29 -12.25
N THR A 370 12.05 -26.51 -11.17
CA THR A 370 12.81 -25.27 -11.10
C THR A 370 13.84 -25.26 -9.98
N LYS A 371 13.63 -26.05 -8.92
CA LYS A 371 14.40 -26.00 -7.65
C LYS A 371 14.38 -24.62 -6.97
N GLU A 372 13.51 -23.75 -7.39
CA GLU A 372 13.43 -22.36 -6.94
C GLU A 372 12.36 -22.17 -5.85
N SER A 373 12.45 -21.02 -5.18
CA SER A 373 11.51 -20.60 -4.15
C SER A 373 10.11 -20.29 -4.68
N ILE A 374 9.13 -20.41 -3.79
CA ILE A 374 7.70 -20.23 -4.08
C ILE A 374 7.12 -19.19 -3.10
N LEU A 375 6.49 -18.16 -3.64
CA LEU A 375 5.71 -17.20 -2.87
C LEU A 375 4.22 -17.51 -3.03
N VAL A 376 3.55 -17.80 -1.93
CA VAL A 376 2.09 -17.97 -1.88
C VAL A 376 1.44 -16.66 -1.47
N LEU A 377 0.52 -16.18 -2.27
CA LEU A 377 -0.19 -14.93 -2.04
C LEU A 377 -1.67 -15.17 -1.75
N GLY A 378 -2.15 -14.65 -0.62
CA GLY A 378 -3.57 -14.58 -0.28
C GLY A 378 -4.06 -13.13 -0.25
N ARG A 379 -5.38 -12.95 -0.33
CA ARG A 379 -6.01 -11.63 -0.14
C ARG A 379 -6.07 -11.25 1.35
N ASN A 380 -6.25 -12.25 2.23
CA ASN A 380 -6.43 -12.08 3.67
C ASN A 380 -5.41 -12.90 4.44
N ASN A 381 -5.06 -12.50 5.67
CA ASN A 381 -4.11 -13.25 6.52
C ASN A 381 -4.55 -14.70 6.77
N PHE A 382 -5.86 -14.95 6.91
CA PHE A 382 -6.39 -16.29 7.18
C PHE A 382 -6.43 -17.21 5.94
N ASP A 383 -6.17 -16.69 4.74
CA ASP A 383 -6.21 -17.49 3.51
C ASP A 383 -5.15 -18.60 3.52
N ILE A 384 -4.05 -18.44 4.25
CA ILE A 384 -3.03 -19.47 4.45
C ILE A 384 -3.63 -20.79 4.93
N ASN A 385 -4.66 -20.74 5.80
CA ASN A 385 -5.31 -21.91 6.36
C ASN A 385 -6.00 -22.78 5.29
N LEU A 386 -6.37 -22.21 4.14
CA LEU A 386 -6.95 -22.96 3.04
C LEU A 386 -6.02 -24.06 2.50
N VAL A 387 -4.70 -23.83 2.55
CA VAL A 387 -3.69 -24.74 1.98
C VAL A 387 -2.86 -25.48 3.02
N THR A 388 -2.87 -25.00 4.28
CA THR A 388 -2.02 -25.56 5.36
C THR A 388 -2.79 -26.25 6.47
N ASN A 389 -4.13 -26.20 6.48
CA ASN A 389 -4.95 -26.85 7.52
C ASN A 389 -4.99 -28.38 7.35
N ASN A 390 -3.82 -29.01 7.41
CA ASN A 390 -3.64 -30.47 7.37
C ASN A 390 -2.27 -30.84 7.97
N SER A 391 -2.08 -32.13 8.29
CA SER A 391 -0.87 -32.65 8.96
C SER A 391 0.44 -32.55 8.15
N LYS A 392 0.37 -32.23 6.85
CA LYS A 392 1.53 -32.19 5.94
C LYS A 392 2.36 -30.93 6.07
N PHE A 393 1.76 -29.86 6.61
CA PHE A 393 2.39 -28.56 6.71
C PHE A 393 2.51 -28.08 8.15
N THR A 394 3.56 -27.28 8.40
CA THR A 394 3.69 -26.44 9.59
C THR A 394 3.96 -25.00 9.15
N ILE A 395 3.61 -24.04 10.00
CA ILE A 395 3.79 -22.61 9.75
C ILE A 395 4.73 -22.05 10.80
N GLU A 396 5.79 -21.38 10.34
CA GLU A 396 6.74 -20.64 11.18
C GLU A 396 6.83 -19.19 10.68
N GLY A 397 6.11 -18.28 11.33
CA GLY A 397 5.99 -16.90 10.89
C GLY A 397 5.37 -16.81 9.48
N ASN A 398 6.17 -16.43 8.49
CA ASN A 398 5.76 -16.36 7.09
C ASN A 398 6.16 -17.59 6.26
N LYS A 399 6.88 -18.56 6.84
CA LYS A 399 7.31 -19.76 6.14
C LYS A 399 6.26 -20.86 6.24
N ILE A 400 6.03 -21.55 5.13
CA ILE A 400 5.27 -22.79 5.08
C ILE A 400 6.28 -23.94 4.94
N ILE A 401 6.34 -24.81 5.93
CA ILE A 401 7.23 -25.97 5.90
C ILE A 401 6.43 -27.19 5.45
N TYR A 402 6.82 -27.79 4.33
CA TYR A 402 6.27 -29.04 3.83
C TYR A 402 7.04 -30.20 4.44
N LYS A 403 6.42 -30.95 5.36
CA LYS A 403 7.09 -32.00 6.16
C LYS A 403 7.73 -33.11 5.34
N LYS A 404 7.16 -33.45 4.17
CA LYS A 404 7.70 -34.49 3.28
C LYS A 404 8.99 -34.05 2.59
N ASN A 405 9.17 -32.72 2.37
CA ASN A 405 10.36 -32.15 1.75
C ASN A 405 10.57 -30.72 2.23
N SER A 406 11.36 -30.56 3.29
CA SER A 406 11.67 -29.26 3.89
C SER A 406 12.58 -28.36 3.05
N ASN A 407 13.20 -28.91 1.99
CA ASN A 407 14.05 -28.14 1.06
C ASN A 407 13.24 -27.19 0.16
N ILE A 408 11.92 -27.39 0.05
CA ILE A 408 11.06 -26.51 -0.71
C ILE A 408 10.86 -25.20 0.07
N ASN A 409 11.50 -24.13 -0.38
CA ASN A 409 11.36 -22.80 0.23
C ASN A 409 10.03 -22.16 -0.16
N ILE A 410 9.07 -22.16 0.77
CA ILE A 410 7.72 -21.62 0.56
C ILE A 410 7.48 -20.50 1.57
N LYS A 411 7.09 -19.33 1.09
CA LYS A 411 6.68 -18.18 1.92
C LYS A 411 5.23 -17.83 1.66
N TYR A 412 4.50 -17.44 2.70
CA TYR A 412 3.16 -16.88 2.59
C TYR A 412 3.14 -15.40 2.94
N LEU A 413 2.50 -14.60 2.09
CA LEU A 413 2.21 -13.20 2.36
C LEU A 413 0.81 -12.84 1.87
N THR A 414 0.19 -11.83 2.47
CA THR A 414 -0.92 -11.16 1.79
C THR A 414 -0.37 -10.35 0.62
N VAL A 415 -1.20 -10.13 -0.41
CA VAL A 415 -0.80 -9.31 -1.57
C VAL A 415 -0.29 -7.94 -1.13
N HIS A 416 -0.93 -7.30 -0.13
CA HIS A 416 -0.46 -6.02 0.42
C HIS A 416 0.99 -6.09 0.95
N ARG A 417 1.32 -7.15 1.69
CA ARG A 417 2.68 -7.32 2.26
C ARG A 417 3.73 -7.73 1.23
N SER A 418 3.31 -8.20 0.06
CA SER A 418 4.21 -8.58 -1.03
C SER A 418 4.66 -7.40 -1.90
N LYS A 419 4.09 -6.21 -1.70
CA LYS A 419 4.50 -5.02 -2.47
C LYS A 419 5.98 -4.72 -2.23
N GLY A 420 6.70 -4.41 -3.32
CA GLY A 420 8.16 -4.22 -3.28
C GLY A 420 8.98 -5.52 -3.40
N LEU A 421 8.39 -6.68 -3.09
CA LEU A 421 9.08 -7.98 -3.18
C LEU A 421 8.92 -8.61 -4.56
N GLU A 422 9.77 -9.59 -4.84
CA GLU A 422 9.71 -10.42 -6.04
C GLU A 422 10.19 -11.84 -5.72
N GLU A 423 9.68 -12.82 -6.45
CA GLU A 423 10.03 -14.21 -6.26
C GLU A 423 10.05 -14.97 -7.61
N SER A 424 10.74 -16.09 -7.66
CA SER A 424 10.83 -16.88 -8.89
C SER A 424 9.46 -17.38 -9.35
N ASN A 425 8.70 -17.99 -8.45
CA ASN A 425 7.37 -18.53 -8.73
C ASN A 425 6.33 -18.02 -7.74
N VAL A 426 5.15 -17.67 -8.22
CA VAL A 426 4.07 -17.14 -7.38
C VAL A 426 2.81 -17.99 -7.51
N ILE A 427 2.22 -18.37 -6.37
CA ILE A 427 0.92 -19.05 -6.31
C ILE A 427 -0.08 -18.08 -5.67
N ILE A 428 -1.17 -17.77 -6.38
CA ILE A 428 -2.24 -16.92 -5.84
C ILE A 428 -3.42 -17.83 -5.46
N ILE A 429 -3.84 -17.75 -4.19
CA ILE A 429 -4.92 -18.58 -3.63
C ILE A 429 -6.18 -17.77 -3.34
N ASN A 430 -7.27 -18.46 -2.99
CA ASN A 430 -8.59 -17.89 -2.69
C ASN A 430 -9.21 -17.09 -3.86
N LEU A 431 -8.89 -17.45 -5.11
CA LEU A 431 -9.48 -16.83 -6.29
C LEU A 431 -10.92 -17.33 -6.51
N THR A 432 -11.82 -16.85 -5.64
CA THR A 432 -13.23 -17.28 -5.56
C THR A 432 -14.19 -16.10 -5.64
N ASN A 433 -15.42 -16.36 -6.10
CA ASN A 433 -16.49 -15.37 -6.14
C ASN A 433 -17.26 -15.27 -4.79
N LYS A 434 -16.61 -15.60 -3.67
CA LYS A 434 -17.15 -15.44 -2.32
C LYS A 434 -16.94 -14.01 -1.82
N LYS A 435 -17.70 -13.62 -0.78
CA LYS A 435 -17.59 -12.28 -0.17
C LYS A 435 -16.17 -11.96 0.31
N THR A 436 -15.46 -12.95 0.88
CA THR A 436 -14.07 -12.85 1.35
C THR A 436 -13.06 -13.46 0.37
N GLY A 437 -13.45 -13.67 -0.90
CA GLY A 437 -12.57 -14.18 -1.94
C GLY A 437 -11.60 -13.11 -2.47
N PHE A 438 -11.02 -13.40 -3.61
CA PHE A 438 -10.26 -12.44 -4.39
C PHE A 438 -10.90 -12.29 -5.78
N PRO A 439 -11.58 -11.16 -6.09
CA PRO A 439 -11.67 -9.92 -5.32
C PRO A 439 -12.50 -10.03 -4.03
N ASN A 440 -12.11 -9.23 -3.02
CA ASN A 440 -12.88 -9.08 -1.81
C ASN A 440 -14.07 -8.14 -2.05
N LYS A 441 -15.27 -8.56 -1.62
CA LYS A 441 -16.54 -7.82 -1.83
C LYS A 441 -17.09 -7.22 -0.53
N ILE A 442 -16.27 -7.15 0.51
CA ILE A 442 -16.65 -6.48 1.74
C ILE A 442 -16.59 -4.97 1.52
N THR A 443 -17.73 -4.32 1.65
CA THR A 443 -17.82 -2.86 1.53
C THR A 443 -17.43 -2.19 2.84
N ASP A 444 -16.76 -1.06 2.76
CA ASP A 444 -16.48 -0.21 3.91
C ASP A 444 -17.75 0.28 4.58
N ASP A 445 -17.65 0.60 5.88
CA ASP A 445 -18.78 1.24 6.58
C ASP A 445 -19.07 2.63 6.00
N LYS A 446 -20.35 2.98 5.96
CA LYS A 446 -20.81 4.23 5.32
C LYS A 446 -20.23 5.50 5.92
N ILE A 447 -19.84 5.49 7.20
CA ILE A 447 -19.21 6.67 7.81
C ILE A 447 -17.82 6.97 7.24
N LEU A 448 -17.12 5.96 6.72
CA LEU A 448 -15.77 6.13 6.17
C LEU A 448 -15.76 7.00 4.90
N LYS A 449 -16.93 7.23 4.25
CA LYS A 449 -17.06 8.15 3.11
C LYS A 449 -16.54 9.58 3.38
N TYR A 450 -16.51 10.00 4.63
CA TYR A 450 -16.03 11.32 5.04
C TYR A 450 -14.51 11.44 5.12
N VAL A 451 -13.84 10.29 5.26
CA VAL A 451 -12.40 10.23 5.56
C VAL A 451 -11.60 9.36 4.61
N THR A 452 -12.26 8.62 3.74
CA THR A 452 -11.59 7.91 2.64
C THR A 452 -11.59 8.80 1.39
N CYS A 453 -10.47 8.84 0.68
CA CYS A 453 -10.42 9.43 -0.65
C CYS A 453 -11.47 8.77 -1.54
N LYS A 454 -12.07 9.55 -2.45
CA LYS A 454 -13.03 8.99 -3.41
C LYS A 454 -12.42 7.78 -4.10
N GLU A 455 -13.15 6.68 -4.11
CA GLU A 455 -12.80 5.57 -4.99
C GLU A 455 -12.89 6.04 -6.44
N ASP A 456 -12.04 5.45 -7.27
CA ASP A 456 -12.28 5.49 -8.71
C ASP A 456 -13.69 4.94 -8.96
N ASP A 457 -14.47 5.58 -9.83
CA ASP A 457 -15.81 5.11 -10.21
C ASP A 457 -15.79 3.75 -10.95
N TYR A 458 -14.58 3.20 -11.16
CA TYR A 458 -14.40 1.92 -11.81
C TYR A 458 -14.62 0.75 -10.82
N PRO A 459 -15.46 -0.24 -11.16
CA PRO A 459 -15.78 -1.36 -10.27
C PRO A 459 -14.55 -2.12 -9.79
N LEU A 460 -14.43 -2.32 -8.48
CA LEU A 460 -13.33 -3.06 -7.84
C LEU A 460 -11.93 -2.49 -8.17
N ALA A 461 -11.80 -1.18 -8.38
CA ALA A 461 -10.55 -0.55 -8.79
C ALA A 461 -9.35 -0.93 -7.90
N GLU A 462 -9.51 -0.88 -6.56
CA GLU A 462 -8.45 -1.25 -5.62
C GLU A 462 -8.12 -2.75 -5.68
N GLU A 463 -9.13 -3.61 -5.79
CA GLU A 463 -8.93 -5.06 -5.94
C GLU A 463 -8.24 -5.43 -7.27
N ARG A 464 -8.49 -4.64 -8.33
CA ARG A 464 -7.77 -4.79 -9.60
C ARG A 464 -6.29 -4.41 -9.48
N ARG A 465 -5.99 -3.33 -8.77
CA ARG A 465 -4.59 -2.96 -8.45
C ARG A 465 -3.91 -4.05 -7.61
N LEU A 466 -4.62 -4.63 -6.64
CA LEU A 466 -4.11 -5.79 -5.89
C LEU A 466 -3.82 -6.99 -6.79
N MET A 467 -4.72 -7.31 -7.73
CA MET A 467 -4.49 -8.42 -8.67
C MET A 467 -3.29 -8.13 -9.60
N TYR A 468 -3.14 -6.89 -10.07
CA TYR A 468 -1.96 -6.48 -10.83
C TYR A 468 -0.66 -6.65 -10.01
N VAL A 469 -0.67 -6.21 -8.75
CA VAL A 469 0.47 -6.42 -7.84
C VAL A 469 0.76 -7.90 -7.70
N ALA A 470 -0.24 -8.74 -7.43
CA ALA A 470 -0.07 -10.17 -7.25
C ALA A 470 0.52 -10.86 -8.49
N LEU A 471 0.00 -10.54 -9.68
CA LEU A 471 0.48 -11.10 -10.96
C LEU A 471 1.95 -10.72 -11.24
N THR A 472 2.34 -9.48 -10.90
CA THR A 472 3.67 -8.94 -11.22
C THR A 472 4.74 -9.24 -10.17
N ARG A 473 4.47 -10.04 -9.14
CA ARG A 473 5.50 -10.44 -8.13
C ARG A 473 6.43 -11.53 -8.64
N THR A 474 6.09 -12.23 -9.71
CA THR A 474 6.91 -13.33 -10.22
C THR A 474 8.02 -12.86 -11.17
N LYS A 475 9.14 -13.60 -11.13
CA LYS A 475 10.16 -13.53 -12.20
C LYS A 475 9.87 -14.49 -13.34
N ASN A 476 9.21 -15.63 -13.05
CA ASN A 476 8.97 -16.70 -14.00
C ASN A 476 7.47 -16.90 -14.24
N LYS A 477 6.78 -17.69 -13.40
CA LYS A 477 5.39 -18.04 -13.59
C LYS A 477 4.50 -17.67 -12.42
N THR A 478 3.23 -17.40 -12.74
CA THR A 478 2.16 -17.22 -11.76
C THR A 478 1.11 -18.30 -11.91
N TYR A 479 0.81 -18.99 -10.81
CA TYR A 479 -0.17 -20.05 -10.70
C TYR A 479 -1.42 -19.54 -9.97
N LEU A 480 -2.57 -19.61 -10.65
CA LEU A 480 -3.84 -19.07 -10.15
C LEU A 480 -4.74 -20.22 -9.70
N LEU A 481 -4.88 -20.43 -8.37
CA LEU A 481 -5.71 -21.50 -7.83
C LEU A 481 -7.14 -21.03 -7.65
N THR A 482 -8.07 -21.65 -8.39
CA THR A 482 -9.50 -21.36 -8.35
C THR A 482 -10.33 -22.63 -8.23
N PRO A 483 -11.47 -22.65 -7.49
CA PRO A 483 -12.33 -23.83 -7.43
C PRO A 483 -13.07 -24.04 -8.76
N GLU A 484 -13.42 -25.29 -9.07
CA GLU A 484 -14.24 -25.62 -10.26
C GLU A 484 -15.62 -24.95 -10.20
N LYS A 485 -16.16 -24.81 -8.99
CA LYS A 485 -17.40 -24.05 -8.73
C LYS A 485 -17.04 -22.76 -7.98
N ASN A 486 -17.74 -21.66 -8.26
CA ASN A 486 -17.47 -20.33 -7.70
C ASN A 486 -16.12 -19.70 -8.11
N GLU A 487 -15.73 -19.88 -9.36
CA GLU A 487 -14.57 -19.22 -9.96
C GLU A 487 -14.64 -17.69 -9.80
N SER A 488 -13.50 -17.08 -9.47
CA SER A 488 -13.33 -15.63 -9.38
C SER A 488 -13.71 -14.93 -10.70
N GLU A 489 -14.39 -13.79 -10.59
CA GLU A 489 -14.68 -12.94 -11.76
C GLU A 489 -13.42 -12.44 -12.47
N PHE A 490 -12.32 -12.20 -11.75
CA PHE A 490 -11.04 -11.84 -12.33
C PHE A 490 -10.45 -12.97 -13.20
N ILE A 491 -10.60 -14.23 -12.75
CA ILE A 491 -10.17 -15.38 -13.55
C ILE A 491 -11.01 -15.51 -14.83
N LYS A 492 -12.33 -15.32 -14.74
CA LYS A 492 -13.22 -15.34 -15.92
C LYS A 492 -12.79 -14.27 -16.94
N GLU A 493 -12.49 -13.08 -16.47
CA GLU A 493 -12.05 -11.97 -17.30
C GLU A 493 -10.71 -12.25 -17.99
N ILE A 494 -9.69 -12.68 -17.22
CA ILE A 494 -8.37 -13.03 -17.74
C ILE A 494 -8.46 -14.13 -18.79
N LYS A 495 -9.23 -15.19 -18.54
CA LYS A 495 -9.45 -16.29 -19.51
C LYS A 495 -10.08 -15.82 -20.82
N LYS A 496 -11.07 -14.94 -20.72
CA LYS A 496 -11.79 -14.44 -21.91
C LYS A 496 -10.85 -13.67 -22.84
N ASN A 497 -9.97 -12.85 -22.28
CA ASN A 497 -9.20 -11.87 -23.03
C ASN A 497 -7.80 -12.35 -23.46
N HIS A 498 -7.22 -13.37 -22.78
CA HIS A 498 -5.78 -13.70 -22.92
C HIS A 498 -5.50 -15.20 -23.10
N LYS A 499 -6.27 -15.89 -23.93
CA LYS A 499 -6.16 -17.34 -24.14
C LYS A 499 -4.74 -17.82 -24.53
N LYS A 500 -3.99 -17.02 -25.30
CA LYS A 500 -2.65 -17.39 -25.79
C LYS A 500 -1.60 -17.39 -24.67
N ALA A 501 -1.70 -16.48 -23.70
CA ALA A 501 -0.74 -16.33 -22.60
C ALA A 501 -1.03 -17.24 -21.39
N ILE A 502 -2.10 -18.05 -21.45
CA ILE A 502 -2.60 -18.81 -20.31
C ILE A 502 -2.58 -20.30 -20.60
N LYS A 503 -2.17 -21.10 -19.60
CA LYS A 503 -2.39 -22.54 -19.56
C LYS A 503 -3.52 -22.84 -18.56
N ILE A 504 -4.48 -23.65 -18.97
CA ILE A 504 -5.60 -24.07 -18.11
C ILE A 504 -5.41 -25.54 -17.73
N VAL A 505 -5.38 -25.81 -16.43
CA VAL A 505 -5.25 -27.13 -15.85
C VAL A 505 -6.54 -27.44 -15.06
N LYS A 506 -7.31 -28.43 -15.52
CA LYS A 506 -8.52 -28.92 -14.82
C LYS A 506 -8.18 -30.14 -13.98
N SER A 507 -8.78 -30.28 -12.79
CA SER A 507 -8.64 -31.48 -12.01
C SER A 507 -9.36 -32.62 -12.75
N LYS A 508 -8.62 -33.50 -13.45
CA LYS A 508 -9.20 -34.72 -14.04
C LYS A 508 -9.57 -35.68 -12.93
N ALA A 509 -10.83 -36.11 -12.88
CA ALA A 509 -11.20 -37.37 -12.25
C ALA A 509 -10.49 -38.49 -13.05
N LYS A 510 -9.49 -39.12 -12.44
CA LYS A 510 -8.67 -40.20 -13.01
C LYS A 510 -7.92 -39.83 -14.31
N GLN A 511 -6.73 -39.24 -14.19
CA GLN A 511 -5.60 -39.54 -15.09
C GLN A 511 -4.29 -39.05 -14.47
N LYS A 512 -3.28 -39.91 -14.52
CA LYS A 512 -1.87 -39.69 -14.18
C LYS A 512 -1.31 -38.58 -15.09
N HIS A 513 -0.46 -37.71 -14.53
CA HIS A 513 0.36 -36.68 -15.15
C HIS A 513 -0.18 -35.23 -15.07
N PHE A 514 0.51 -34.48 -14.19
CA PHE A 514 0.69 -33.04 -14.36
C PHE A 514 1.67 -32.77 -15.49
#